data_9d9f7ba2803c8a66342b0b9b999b7376
#
_entry.id   9d9f7ba2803c8a66342b0b9b999b7376
#
_cell.length_a   1.000
_cell.length_b   1.000
_cell.length_c   1.000
_cell.angle_alpha   90.00
_cell.angle_beta   90.00
_cell.angle_gamma   90.00
#
_symmetry.space_group_name_H-M   'P 1'
#
loop_
_entity.id
_entity.type
_entity.pdbx_description
1 polymer ?
#
loop_
_entity_poly.entity_id
_entity_poly.type
_entity_poly.pdbx_seq_one_letter_code
_entity_poly.pdbx_strand_id
1 'polypeptide(L)'
;MIGTARNRQLSDPFTDLLFNTLLGFSLLFFISILFMNPIARLGNVNFKAEYIITVTWPEQQPDDVDVWVEDPNGNLLSYRDSNVGWLHLDRDDQGDVNDSVVINGVETVYPINQEVVTIRGIVSGEYVVNLQYYKSNSGQAVPVTVKIEKVNPSLKLVYIDKLLLEKEDDEKTVLRFTLDAAGEVVDINHLPKRFTNYGLEVLE
;
A
#
# COMPACT_ATOMS: atom_id res chain seq x y z
N MET A 1 -64.98 28.13 54.76
CA MET A 1 -63.71 27.39 54.88
C MET A 1 -63.67 26.35 53.77
N ILE A 2 -62.93 26.64 52.75
CA ILE A 2 -62.79 25.72 51.62
C ILE A 2 -61.39 25.03 51.76
N GLY A 3 -61.48 23.74 52.16
CA GLY A 3 -60.25 22.91 52.27
C GLY A 3 -59.69 22.56 50.93
N THR A 4 -58.46 23.05 50.58
CA THR A 4 -57.69 22.65 49.41
C THR A 4 -57.24 21.23 49.63
N ALA A 5 -57.79 20.29 48.84
CA ALA A 5 -57.26 18.92 48.68
C ALA A 5 -55.88 18.93 48.08
N ARG A 6 -54.88 18.59 48.88
CA ARG A 6 -53.51 18.42 48.46
C ARG A 6 -53.44 17.11 47.70
N ASN A 7 -53.41 17.20 46.39
CA ASN A 7 -53.17 16.05 45.46
C ASN A 7 -51.77 15.52 45.73
N ARG A 8 -51.64 14.48 46.57
CA ARG A 8 -50.39 13.71 46.68
C ARG A 8 -50.31 12.85 45.42
N GLN A 9 -49.44 13.25 44.46
CA GLN A 9 -48.99 12.34 43.46
C GLN A 9 -48.24 11.20 44.16
N LEU A 10 -48.88 10.03 44.20
CA LEU A 10 -48.25 8.79 44.62
C LEU A 10 -47.28 8.43 43.50
N SER A 11 -46.01 8.70 43.68
CA SER A 11 -44.98 8.15 42.80
C SER A 11 -45.08 6.62 42.92
N ASP A 12 -45.32 5.96 41.77
CA ASP A 12 -45.32 4.50 41.72
C ASP A 12 -43.85 4.03 41.81
N PRO A 13 -43.45 3.34 42.91
CA PRO A 13 -42.06 2.90 43.07
C PRO A 13 -41.57 2.00 41.97
N PHE A 14 -42.47 1.28 41.29
CA PHE A 14 -42.15 0.42 40.16
C PHE A 14 -41.78 1.24 38.92
N THR A 15 -42.56 2.29 38.62
CA THR A 15 -42.30 3.21 37.52
C THR A 15 -40.97 3.95 37.72
N ASP A 16 -40.66 4.35 38.96
CA ASP A 16 -39.42 5.05 39.31
C ASP A 16 -38.20 4.11 39.15
N LEU A 17 -38.32 2.85 39.60
CA LEU A 17 -37.29 1.84 39.40
C LEU A 17 -37.04 1.57 37.91
N LEU A 18 -38.12 1.44 37.12
CA LEU A 18 -38.06 1.16 35.69
C LEU A 18 -37.39 2.31 34.94
N PHE A 19 -37.73 3.55 35.27
CA PHE A 19 -37.15 4.75 34.69
C PHE A 19 -35.65 4.86 35.00
N ASN A 20 -35.26 4.65 36.26
CA ASN A 20 -33.87 4.70 36.67
C ASN A 20 -33.03 3.59 36.01
N THR A 21 -33.59 2.39 35.85
CA THR A 21 -32.95 1.30 35.15
C THR A 21 -32.77 1.63 33.67
N LEU A 22 -33.79 2.17 33.01
CA LEU A 22 -33.70 2.59 31.60
C LEU A 22 -32.67 3.69 31.40
N LEU A 23 -32.60 4.66 32.32
CA LEU A 23 -31.60 5.72 32.30
C LEU A 23 -30.17 5.15 32.40
N GLY A 24 -29.98 4.20 33.34
CA GLY A 24 -28.71 3.50 33.50
C GLY A 24 -28.28 2.72 32.24
N PHE A 25 -29.21 1.98 31.64
CA PHE A 25 -28.94 1.29 30.35
C PHE A 25 -28.63 2.25 29.23
N SER A 26 -29.36 3.35 29.11
CA SER A 26 -29.12 4.36 28.09
C SER A 26 -27.73 4.98 28.26
N LEU A 27 -27.33 5.30 29.48
CA LEU A 27 -25.99 5.83 29.77
C LEU A 27 -24.90 4.84 29.40
N LEU A 28 -25.04 3.57 29.80
CA LEU A 28 -24.10 2.50 29.46
C LEU A 28 -24.01 2.26 27.92
N PHE A 29 -25.14 2.36 27.23
CA PHE A 29 -25.23 2.24 25.80
C PHE A 29 -24.46 3.37 25.10
N PHE A 30 -24.62 4.62 25.50
CA PHE A 30 -23.86 5.75 24.98
C PHE A 30 -22.36 5.63 25.28
N ILE A 31 -21.99 5.21 26.48
CA ILE A 31 -20.60 4.94 26.84
C ILE A 31 -20.04 3.84 25.95
N SER A 32 -20.79 2.75 25.72
CA SER A 32 -20.38 1.65 24.86
C SER A 32 -20.15 2.12 23.41
N ILE A 33 -21.03 2.98 22.87
CA ILE A 33 -20.85 3.57 21.54
C ILE A 33 -19.58 4.41 21.48
N LEU A 34 -19.27 5.19 22.50
CA LEU A 34 -18.04 5.99 22.57
C LEU A 34 -16.78 5.11 22.58
N PHE A 35 -16.84 3.92 23.19
CA PHE A 35 -15.74 2.97 23.20
C PHE A 35 -15.70 2.08 21.93
N MET A 36 -16.86 1.81 21.31
CA MET A 36 -16.95 1.04 20.06
C MET A 36 -16.58 1.88 18.84
N ASN A 37 -16.69 3.20 18.95
CA ASN A 37 -16.19 4.11 17.94
C ASN A 37 -14.87 4.68 18.47
N PRO A 38 -13.73 3.94 18.36
CA PRO A 38 -12.46 4.56 18.63
C PRO A 38 -12.48 5.77 17.70
N ILE A 39 -12.43 6.98 18.29
CA ILE A 39 -12.04 8.17 17.54
C ILE A 39 -10.86 7.65 16.75
N ALA A 40 -11.06 7.43 15.45
CA ALA A 40 -9.99 7.05 14.58
C ALA A 40 -8.88 8.02 14.99
N ARG A 41 -7.86 7.51 15.65
CA ARG A 41 -6.69 8.33 15.85
C ARG A 41 -6.33 8.69 14.44
N LEU A 42 -6.72 9.90 14.07
CA LEU A 42 -6.10 10.63 13.00
C LEU A 42 -4.67 10.85 13.49
N GLY A 43 -3.94 9.72 13.68
CA GLY A 43 -2.53 9.77 13.47
C GLY A 43 -2.47 10.42 12.10
N ASN A 44 -1.82 11.55 12.00
CA ASN A 44 -1.30 12.02 10.74
C ASN A 44 -0.46 10.87 10.23
N VAL A 45 -1.11 9.88 9.62
CA VAL A 45 -0.44 8.97 8.73
C VAL A 45 -0.09 9.89 7.58
N ASN A 46 1.10 10.38 7.64
CA ASN A 46 1.68 11.17 6.58
C ASN A 46 1.84 10.18 5.42
N PHE A 47 0.81 10.02 4.60
CA PHE A 47 0.83 9.22 3.37
C PHE A 47 1.72 9.86 2.29
N LYS A 48 2.68 10.70 2.71
CA LYS A 48 3.64 11.27 1.78
C LYS A 48 4.59 10.17 1.35
N ALA A 49 4.56 9.87 0.07
CA ALA A 49 5.66 9.14 -0.52
C ALA A 49 6.95 9.98 -0.38
N GLU A 50 8.00 9.36 0.05
CA GLU A 50 9.34 9.94 0.04
C GLU A 50 10.02 9.65 -1.31
N TYR A 51 9.81 8.43 -1.81
CA TYR A 51 10.29 7.98 -3.11
C TYR A 51 9.18 7.27 -3.87
N ILE A 52 9.23 7.38 -5.21
CA ILE A 52 8.40 6.62 -6.14
C ILE A 52 9.33 5.86 -7.07
N ILE A 53 9.08 4.57 -7.22
CA ILE A 53 9.69 3.70 -8.20
C ILE A 53 8.62 3.39 -9.24
N THR A 54 8.85 3.76 -10.48
CA THR A 54 7.94 3.52 -11.59
C THR A 54 8.63 2.57 -12.57
N VAL A 55 7.94 1.49 -12.88
CA VAL A 55 8.35 0.49 -13.86
C VAL A 55 7.37 0.54 -15.02
N THR A 56 7.85 0.67 -16.26
CA THR A 56 6.98 0.73 -17.44
C THR A 56 7.54 -0.11 -18.56
N TRP A 57 6.65 -0.79 -19.30
CA TRP A 57 6.98 -1.53 -20.50
C TRP A 57 6.02 -1.17 -21.64
N PRO A 58 6.26 -1.62 -22.89
CA PRO A 58 5.48 -1.15 -24.02
C PRO A 58 3.98 -1.34 -23.84
N GLU A 59 3.22 -0.30 -24.21
CA GLU A 59 1.75 -0.33 -24.19
C GLU A 59 1.21 -1.51 -25.00
N GLN A 60 0.11 -2.10 -24.54
CA GLN A 60 -0.55 -3.24 -25.17
C GLN A 60 0.33 -4.51 -25.28
N GLN A 61 1.45 -4.56 -24.59
CA GLN A 61 2.23 -5.79 -24.48
C GLN A 61 1.59 -6.69 -23.42
N PRO A 62 1.21 -7.93 -23.76
CA PRO A 62 0.42 -8.77 -22.85
C PRO A 62 1.26 -9.46 -21.76
N ASP A 63 2.51 -9.09 -21.65
CA ASP A 63 3.47 -9.69 -20.73
C ASP A 63 3.39 -9.07 -19.35
N ASP A 64 3.61 -9.89 -18.33
CA ASP A 64 3.53 -9.54 -16.93
C ASP A 64 4.95 -9.37 -16.35
N VAL A 65 5.24 -8.18 -15.83
CA VAL A 65 6.53 -7.78 -15.27
C VAL A 65 6.37 -7.29 -13.85
N ASP A 66 6.88 -8.04 -12.87
CA ASP A 66 6.82 -7.71 -11.46
C ASP A 66 8.03 -6.92 -10.98
N VAL A 67 7.79 -5.93 -10.13
CA VAL A 67 8.81 -5.25 -9.34
C VAL A 67 8.95 -5.87 -7.95
N TRP A 68 10.19 -6.06 -7.53
CA TRP A 68 10.56 -6.52 -6.20
C TRP A 68 11.43 -5.47 -5.53
N VAL A 69 11.08 -5.08 -4.31
CA VAL A 69 11.86 -4.08 -3.56
C VAL A 69 12.14 -4.59 -2.16
N GLU A 70 13.42 -4.64 -1.79
CA GLU A 70 13.83 -4.92 -0.41
C GLU A 70 14.31 -3.64 0.27
N ASP A 71 13.88 -3.42 1.50
CA ASP A 71 14.33 -2.32 2.34
C ASP A 71 15.52 -2.72 3.23
N PRO A 72 16.22 -1.75 3.90
CA PRO A 72 17.35 -2.05 4.77
C PRO A 72 17.05 -2.94 5.98
N ASN A 73 15.78 -3.12 6.34
CA ASN A 73 15.35 -4.02 7.42
C ASN A 73 15.09 -5.45 6.93
N GLY A 74 15.24 -5.74 5.63
CA GLY A 74 14.95 -7.02 5.03
C GLY A 74 13.47 -7.25 4.73
N ASN A 75 12.64 -6.19 4.76
CA ASN A 75 11.27 -6.28 4.28
C ASN A 75 11.27 -6.36 2.75
N LEU A 76 10.67 -7.40 2.19
CA LEU A 76 10.61 -7.67 0.76
C LEU A 76 9.20 -7.44 0.23
N LEU A 77 9.02 -6.39 -0.57
CA LEU A 77 7.80 -6.06 -1.30
C LEU A 77 7.74 -6.83 -2.62
N SER A 78 6.58 -7.33 -2.96
CA SER A 78 6.25 -7.93 -4.26
C SER A 78 4.72 -7.99 -4.42
N TYR A 79 4.23 -8.50 -5.56
CA TYR A 79 2.81 -8.79 -5.76
C TYR A 79 2.21 -9.69 -4.65
N ARG A 80 3.02 -10.54 -4.01
CA ARG A 80 2.58 -11.44 -2.91
C ARG A 80 2.37 -10.72 -1.60
N ASP A 81 3.17 -9.69 -1.34
CA ASP A 81 3.09 -8.84 -0.17
C ASP A 81 3.25 -7.39 -0.60
N SER A 82 2.11 -6.79 -0.99
CA SER A 82 2.04 -5.45 -1.57
C SER A 82 2.17 -4.32 -0.55
N ASN A 83 2.31 -4.64 0.75
CA ASN A 83 2.38 -3.62 1.81
C ASN A 83 3.23 -4.13 2.97
N VAL A 84 4.51 -3.82 2.98
CA VAL A 84 5.47 -4.30 3.96
C VAL A 84 6.39 -3.17 4.44
N GLY A 85 6.49 -2.98 5.76
CA GLY A 85 7.27 -1.90 6.34
C GLY A 85 6.79 -0.52 5.85
N TRP A 86 7.68 0.21 5.16
CA TRP A 86 7.38 1.50 4.52
C TRP A 86 7.24 1.39 3.00
N LEU A 87 7.30 0.16 2.48
CA LEU A 87 7.13 -0.12 1.06
C LEU A 87 5.66 -0.42 0.76
N HIS A 88 5.18 0.10 -0.37
CA HIS A 88 3.81 -0.13 -0.82
C HIS A 88 3.76 -0.22 -2.34
N LEU A 89 3.16 -1.29 -2.86
CA LEU A 89 2.85 -1.46 -4.27
C LEU A 89 1.49 -0.79 -4.55
N ASP A 90 1.55 0.39 -5.15
CA ASP A 90 0.34 1.19 -5.41
C ASP A 90 -0.38 0.75 -6.68
N ARG A 91 0.35 0.18 -7.62
CA ARG A 91 -0.19 -0.40 -8.84
C ARG A 91 0.58 -1.67 -9.18
N ASP A 92 -0.18 -2.73 -9.36
CA ASP A 92 0.21 -4.05 -9.84
C ASP A 92 -0.49 -4.25 -11.20
N ASP A 93 0.29 -4.44 -12.26
CA ASP A 93 -0.19 -4.50 -13.65
C ASP A 93 0.20 -5.87 -14.23
N GLN A 94 -0.79 -6.62 -14.63
CA GLN A 94 -0.62 -8.00 -15.12
C GLN A 94 -0.67 -8.09 -16.65
N GLY A 95 -0.15 -7.09 -17.33
CA GLY A 95 -0.14 -7.00 -18.79
C GLY A 95 -1.50 -6.63 -19.35
N ASP A 96 -2.12 -7.50 -20.14
CA ASP A 96 -3.44 -7.27 -20.76
C ASP A 96 -4.64 -7.56 -19.85
N VAL A 97 -4.40 -7.93 -18.60
CA VAL A 97 -5.45 -8.26 -17.63
C VAL A 97 -5.96 -7.01 -16.92
N ASN A 98 -7.27 -6.78 -16.95
CA ASN A 98 -7.93 -5.63 -16.29
C ASN A 98 -7.62 -4.24 -16.89
N ASP A 99 -7.19 -4.18 -18.12
CA ASP A 99 -6.88 -2.93 -18.83
C ASP A 99 -8.12 -2.12 -19.24
N SER A 100 -9.31 -2.60 -19.02
CA SER A 100 -10.51 -1.90 -19.39
C SER A 100 -11.34 -1.46 -18.19
N VAL A 101 -11.96 -0.29 -18.31
CA VAL A 101 -12.92 0.27 -17.36
C VAL A 101 -14.17 0.74 -18.09
N VAL A 102 -15.35 0.48 -17.51
CA VAL A 102 -16.60 0.97 -18.07
C VAL A 102 -16.96 2.33 -17.48
N ILE A 103 -16.90 3.39 -18.30
CA ILE A 103 -17.26 4.75 -17.91
C ILE A 103 -18.53 5.16 -18.66
N ASN A 104 -19.62 5.43 -17.92
CA ASN A 104 -20.93 5.80 -18.51
C ASN A 104 -21.45 4.78 -19.55
N GLY A 105 -21.19 3.49 -19.34
CA GLY A 105 -21.62 2.42 -20.25
C GLY A 105 -20.73 2.25 -21.49
N VAL A 106 -19.62 2.98 -21.58
CA VAL A 106 -18.62 2.83 -22.63
C VAL A 106 -17.38 2.15 -22.06
N GLU A 107 -16.95 1.06 -22.66
CA GLU A 107 -15.68 0.41 -22.33
C GLU A 107 -14.52 1.28 -22.82
N THR A 108 -13.63 1.61 -21.90
CA THR A 108 -12.43 2.40 -22.17
C THR A 108 -11.21 1.56 -21.77
N VAL A 109 -10.33 1.34 -22.73
CA VAL A 109 -9.07 0.60 -22.52
C VAL A 109 -8.00 1.56 -22.01
N TYR A 110 -7.28 1.15 -20.96
CA TYR A 110 -6.11 1.84 -20.42
C TYR A 110 -4.85 1.02 -20.75
N PRO A 111 -4.18 1.28 -21.89
CA PRO A 111 -3.17 0.39 -22.47
C PRO A 111 -1.79 0.52 -21.83
N ILE A 112 -1.65 1.30 -20.75
CA ILE A 112 -0.34 1.61 -20.17
C ILE A 112 0.03 0.51 -19.19
N ASN A 113 1.10 -0.21 -19.54
CA ASN A 113 1.74 -1.21 -18.69
C ASN A 113 2.67 -0.53 -17.70
N GLN A 114 2.31 -0.57 -16.41
CA GLN A 114 3.03 0.14 -15.38
C GLN A 114 2.84 -0.47 -14.00
N GLU A 115 3.94 -0.66 -13.29
CA GLU A 115 3.94 -0.86 -11.84
C GLU A 115 4.47 0.36 -11.10
N VAL A 116 3.92 0.60 -9.92
CA VAL A 116 4.29 1.75 -9.08
C VAL A 116 4.49 1.30 -7.64
N VAL A 117 5.68 1.53 -7.13
CA VAL A 117 6.02 1.33 -5.72
C VAL A 117 6.30 2.67 -5.06
N THR A 118 5.74 2.89 -3.87
CA THR A 118 6.07 4.04 -3.02
C THR A 118 6.82 3.61 -1.77
N ILE A 119 7.85 4.39 -1.43
CA ILE A 119 8.53 4.35 -0.13
C ILE A 119 7.96 5.47 0.69
N ARG A 120 7.24 5.15 1.77
CA ARG A 120 6.43 6.10 2.56
C ARG A 120 7.11 6.55 3.86
N GLY A 121 8.32 6.09 4.10
CA GLY A 121 9.15 6.49 5.24
C GLY A 121 10.60 6.19 4.97
N ILE A 122 11.49 6.97 5.55
CA ILE A 122 12.94 6.82 5.37
C ILE A 122 13.48 5.81 6.38
N VAL A 123 14.11 4.77 5.85
CA VAL A 123 15.00 3.87 6.59
C VAL A 123 16.38 4.04 5.98
N SER A 124 17.36 4.44 6.76
CA SER A 124 18.74 4.57 6.26
C SER A 124 19.34 3.19 6.02
N GLY A 125 20.02 3.04 4.89
CA GLY A 125 20.64 1.79 4.46
C GLY A 125 20.34 1.47 3.00
N GLU A 126 20.69 0.27 2.59
CA GLU A 126 20.59 -0.17 1.19
C GLU A 126 19.20 -0.71 0.86
N TYR A 127 18.64 -0.18 -0.22
CA TYR A 127 17.45 -0.71 -0.90
C TYR A 127 17.88 -1.46 -2.15
N VAL A 128 17.20 -2.55 -2.47
CA VAL A 128 17.44 -3.35 -3.67
C VAL A 128 16.19 -3.37 -4.52
N VAL A 129 16.31 -3.06 -5.81
CA VAL A 129 15.21 -3.09 -6.77
C VAL A 129 15.50 -4.12 -7.84
N ASN A 130 14.63 -5.12 -7.94
CA ASN A 130 14.68 -6.15 -8.98
C ASN A 130 13.43 -6.06 -9.85
N LEU A 131 13.57 -6.55 -11.08
CA LEU A 131 12.47 -6.87 -11.98
C LEU A 131 12.46 -8.36 -12.27
N GLN A 132 11.26 -8.92 -12.34
CA GLN A 132 11.02 -10.29 -12.78
C GLN A 132 10.10 -10.29 -13.99
N TYR A 133 10.45 -11.03 -15.02
CA TYR A 133 9.55 -11.38 -16.10
C TYR A 133 8.66 -12.54 -15.63
N TYR A 134 7.56 -12.20 -14.93
CA TYR A 134 6.73 -13.18 -14.25
C TYR A 134 6.05 -14.13 -15.25
N LYS A 135 5.45 -13.57 -16.33
CA LYS A 135 4.76 -14.36 -17.32
C LYS A 135 4.92 -13.80 -18.73
N SER A 136 5.33 -14.66 -19.64
CA SER A 136 5.47 -14.32 -21.06
C SER A 136 4.25 -14.79 -21.86
N ASN A 137 3.39 -13.86 -22.25
CA ASN A 137 2.24 -14.11 -23.11
C ASN A 137 2.60 -13.85 -24.61
N SER A 138 3.57 -12.97 -24.87
CA SER A 138 4.04 -12.67 -26.23
C SER A 138 5.10 -13.63 -26.76
N GLY A 139 5.84 -14.30 -25.87
CA GLY A 139 7.02 -15.09 -26.21
C GLY A 139 8.22 -14.25 -26.68
N GLN A 140 8.20 -12.94 -26.40
CA GLN A 140 9.24 -11.99 -26.82
C GLN A 140 9.96 -11.39 -25.62
N ALA A 141 11.16 -10.85 -25.84
CA ALA A 141 11.86 -10.08 -24.83
C ALA A 141 11.15 -8.74 -24.58
N VAL A 142 11.08 -8.32 -23.31
CA VAL A 142 10.37 -7.12 -22.87
C VAL A 142 11.37 -6.03 -22.50
N PRO A 143 11.41 -4.89 -23.21
CA PRO A 143 12.17 -3.73 -22.80
C PRO A 143 11.44 -3.00 -21.68
N VAL A 144 12.06 -2.85 -20.52
CA VAL A 144 11.48 -2.23 -19.34
C VAL A 144 12.24 -0.96 -18.99
N THR A 145 11.52 0.12 -18.70
CA THR A 145 12.08 1.36 -18.18
C THR A 145 11.79 1.46 -16.70
N VAL A 146 12.83 1.67 -15.91
CA VAL A 146 12.70 1.93 -14.46
C VAL A 146 13.09 3.35 -14.15
N LYS A 147 12.26 4.03 -13.38
CA LYS A 147 12.48 5.40 -12.94
C LYS A 147 12.30 5.47 -11.43
N ILE A 148 13.25 6.11 -10.73
CA ILE A 148 13.17 6.38 -9.29
C ILE A 148 13.22 7.88 -9.07
N GLU A 149 12.23 8.37 -8.36
CA GLU A 149 12.08 9.79 -8.06
C GLU A 149 11.94 10.00 -6.54
N LYS A 150 12.72 10.92 -6.00
CA LYS A 150 12.46 11.49 -4.69
C LYS A 150 11.35 12.52 -4.84
N VAL A 151 10.30 12.44 -4.02
CA VAL A 151 9.14 13.35 -4.15
C VAL A 151 9.05 14.38 -3.04
N ASN A 152 9.71 14.14 -1.91
CA ASN A 152 9.71 15.03 -0.77
C ASN A 152 11.12 15.58 -0.47
N PRO A 153 11.33 16.90 -0.26
CA PRO A 153 10.35 18.00 -0.29
C PRO A 153 9.95 18.48 -1.69
N SER A 154 10.64 18.02 -2.73
CA SER A 154 10.37 18.36 -4.13
C SER A 154 10.75 17.21 -5.05
N LEU A 155 10.03 17.13 -6.17
CA LEU A 155 10.27 16.09 -7.17
C LEU A 155 11.68 16.22 -7.75
N LYS A 156 12.46 15.13 -7.62
CA LYS A 156 13.81 15.03 -8.16
C LYS A 156 14.02 13.64 -8.75
N LEU A 157 14.41 13.60 -10.02
CA LEU A 157 14.83 12.35 -10.64
C LEU A 157 16.13 11.86 -9.98
N VAL A 158 16.13 10.64 -9.49
CA VAL A 158 17.28 9.98 -8.84
C VAL A 158 17.95 8.99 -9.80
N TYR A 159 17.12 8.22 -10.49
CA TYR A 159 17.61 7.17 -11.40
C TYR A 159 16.62 6.95 -12.53
N ILE A 160 17.13 6.66 -13.72
CA ILE A 160 16.36 6.17 -14.85
C ILE A 160 17.26 5.29 -15.71
N ASP A 161 16.77 4.12 -16.08
CA ASP A 161 17.46 3.19 -16.97
C ASP A 161 16.47 2.31 -17.72
N LYS A 162 16.97 1.64 -18.77
CA LYS A 162 16.25 0.66 -19.56
C LYS A 162 16.96 -0.67 -19.52
N LEU A 163 16.19 -1.72 -19.23
CA LEU A 163 16.67 -3.09 -19.22
C LEU A 163 15.86 -3.91 -20.21
N LEU A 164 16.43 -5.03 -20.63
CA LEU A 164 15.74 -6.02 -21.43
C LEU A 164 15.55 -7.29 -20.58
N LEU A 165 14.33 -7.70 -20.36
CA LEU A 165 14.00 -9.02 -19.81
C LEU A 165 13.82 -9.98 -20.99
N GLU A 166 14.60 -11.06 -21.02
CA GLU A 166 14.76 -11.86 -22.24
C GLU A 166 13.72 -12.97 -22.36
N LYS A 167 13.27 -13.51 -21.23
CA LYS A 167 12.35 -14.66 -21.19
C LYS A 167 11.63 -14.72 -19.86
N GLU A 168 10.58 -15.51 -19.81
CA GLU A 168 9.87 -15.86 -18.56
C GLU A 168 10.85 -16.37 -17.49
N ASP A 169 10.62 -15.98 -16.25
CA ASP A 169 11.46 -16.19 -15.07
C ASP A 169 12.83 -15.47 -15.08
N ASP A 170 13.08 -14.57 -16.07
CA ASP A 170 14.25 -13.71 -16.02
C ASP A 170 14.12 -12.68 -14.91
N GLU A 171 15.02 -12.72 -13.94
CA GLU A 171 15.10 -11.77 -12.84
C GLU A 171 16.40 -10.99 -12.91
N LYS A 172 16.31 -9.66 -12.87
CA LYS A 172 17.46 -8.75 -12.94
C LYS A 172 17.42 -7.72 -11.82
N THR A 173 18.54 -7.54 -11.14
CA THR A 173 18.72 -6.39 -10.25
C THR A 173 18.87 -5.15 -11.11
N VAL A 174 17.96 -4.20 -10.94
CA VAL A 174 18.01 -2.91 -11.63
C VAL A 174 19.09 -2.05 -11.02
N LEU A 175 18.99 -1.86 -9.70
CA LEU A 175 20.00 -1.14 -8.93
C LEU A 175 19.84 -1.46 -7.44
N ARG A 176 20.87 -1.10 -6.71
CA ARG A 176 20.86 -0.97 -5.26
C ARG A 176 21.21 0.48 -4.95
N PHE A 177 20.44 1.11 -4.05
CA PHE A 177 20.72 2.48 -3.65
C PHE A 177 20.69 2.60 -2.14
N THR A 178 21.60 3.39 -1.59
CA THR A 178 21.73 3.59 -0.16
C THR A 178 21.21 4.97 0.22
N LEU A 179 20.28 5.01 1.18
CA LEU A 179 19.81 6.24 1.79
C LEU A 179 20.55 6.54 3.09
N ASP A 180 20.89 7.80 3.30
CA ASP A 180 21.34 8.29 4.60
C ASP A 180 20.16 8.56 5.55
N ALA A 181 20.44 9.03 6.77
CA ALA A 181 19.41 9.34 7.76
C ALA A 181 18.52 10.54 7.37
N ALA A 182 18.96 11.39 6.44
CA ALA A 182 18.18 12.50 5.88
C ALA A 182 17.32 12.06 4.67
N GLY A 183 17.45 10.79 4.25
CA GLY A 183 16.78 10.26 3.07
C GLY A 183 17.38 10.79 1.76
N GLU A 184 18.67 11.10 1.74
CA GLU A 184 19.39 11.38 0.50
C GLU A 184 20.10 10.13 0.00
N VAL A 185 20.15 9.97 -1.33
CA VAL A 185 20.90 8.87 -1.94
C VAL A 185 22.37 9.17 -1.87
N VAL A 186 23.14 8.31 -1.21
CA VAL A 186 24.58 8.45 -1.02
C VAL A 186 25.41 7.45 -1.81
N ASP A 187 24.81 6.36 -2.26
CA ASP A 187 25.46 5.35 -3.10
C ASP A 187 24.48 4.68 -4.05
N ILE A 188 24.95 4.29 -5.22
CA ILE A 188 24.22 3.47 -6.18
C ILE A 188 25.18 2.42 -6.76
N ASN A 189 24.73 1.16 -6.76
CA ASN A 189 25.47 0.07 -7.38
C ASN A 189 24.50 -0.91 -8.08
N HIS A 190 25.05 -1.86 -8.85
CA HIS A 190 24.30 -2.86 -9.62
C HIS A 190 24.70 -4.29 -9.26
N LEU A 191 25.15 -4.51 -8.02
CA LEU A 191 25.51 -5.85 -7.57
C LEU A 191 24.27 -6.75 -7.59
N PRO A 192 24.35 -7.92 -8.25
CA PRO A 192 23.19 -8.78 -8.41
C PRO A 192 22.72 -9.35 -7.06
N LYS A 193 21.40 -9.43 -6.90
CA LYS A 193 20.72 -10.15 -5.83
C LYS A 193 19.49 -10.82 -6.42
N ARG A 194 19.16 -12.03 -5.97
CA ARG A 194 17.97 -12.75 -6.41
C ARG A 194 16.97 -12.90 -5.26
N PHE A 195 15.69 -12.74 -5.58
CA PHE A 195 14.59 -12.89 -4.65
C PHE A 195 13.67 -14.08 -4.97
N THR A 196 13.54 -14.43 -6.25
CA THR A 196 12.57 -15.45 -6.70
C THR A 196 12.92 -16.87 -6.27
N ASN A 197 14.18 -17.15 -5.91
CA ASN A 197 14.62 -18.45 -5.40
C ASN A 197 14.58 -18.60 -3.88
N TYR A 198 14.11 -17.61 -3.14
CA TYR A 198 14.07 -17.62 -1.67
C TYR A 198 13.16 -18.70 -1.05
N GLY A 199 12.42 -19.44 -1.87
CA GLY A 199 11.58 -20.55 -1.41
C GLY A 199 12.11 -21.96 -1.72
N LEU A 200 13.22 -22.10 -2.47
CA LEU A 200 13.72 -23.39 -2.94
C LEU A 200 14.96 -23.91 -2.18
N GLU A 201 15.63 -23.06 -1.38
CA GLU A 201 16.83 -23.46 -0.62
C GLU A 201 16.55 -24.08 0.75
N VAL A 202 15.31 -24.35 1.12
CA VAL A 202 14.94 -24.92 2.44
C VAL A 202 14.65 -26.43 2.35
N LEU A 203 14.89 -27.07 1.21
CA LEU A 203 14.61 -28.50 1.01
C LEU A 203 15.83 -29.34 0.57
N GLU A 204 17.06 -28.98 0.97
CA GLU A 204 18.21 -29.87 0.94
C GLU A 204 18.75 -30.18 2.34
#